data_d72608f46578ae2e36111ca4f7139332
#
_entry.id   d72608f46578ae2e36111ca4f7139332
#
_cell.length_a   1.000
_cell.length_b   1.000
_cell.length_c   1.000
_cell.angle_alpha   90.00
_cell.angle_beta   90.00
_cell.angle_gamma   90.00
#
_symmetry.space_group_name_H-M   'P 1'
#
loop_
_entity.id
_entity.type
_entity.pdbx_description
1 polymer ?
#
loop_
_entity_poly.entity_id
_entity_poly.type
_entity_poly.pdbx_seq_one_letter_code
_entity_poly.pdbx_strand_id
1 'polypeptide(L)'
;MVTSTSRDFAAEVQSGERFAFGENWSRFLTVLDEERIAEARVSLREMLGRDDLAGLSFLDVGSGSGLFSLAAAQLGAERVHSFDDDPSSVGCTLELKRRYASAGTRWEVARASALDADYVESLGRFDVVYSWGVLHHTGDMWAALANVTRAVGAGGRLFIAIYNDQGARSSIWRAIKRLYNTLPEPARLPLVLAVMMPREALTAAKSVVRGRPLDYVRGWTNYKGTRGMSRWHDLVDWVGGYPFEVAQPEQILDFLRPRGFELERMKTCGGGLGCNQFVFTRRPPA
;
A
#
# COMPACT_ATOMS: atom_id res chain seq x y z
N MET A 1 -28.20 -16.95 -0.62
CA MET A 1 -27.21 -17.01 0.49
C MET A 1 -25.93 -17.59 -0.10
N VAL A 2 -25.03 -16.73 -0.56
CA VAL A 2 -23.66 -17.13 -0.89
C VAL A 2 -22.83 -16.71 0.32
N THR A 3 -22.52 -17.65 1.20
CA THR A 3 -21.57 -17.44 2.28
C THR A 3 -20.22 -17.13 1.64
N SER A 4 -19.83 -15.86 1.65
CA SER A 4 -18.44 -15.48 1.44
C SER A 4 -17.62 -16.18 2.51
N THR A 5 -17.01 -17.30 2.17
CA THR A 5 -15.97 -17.92 2.99
C THR A 5 -14.82 -16.94 3.03
N SER A 6 -14.76 -16.13 4.08
CA SER A 6 -13.53 -15.43 4.43
C SER A 6 -12.47 -16.51 4.58
N ARG A 7 -11.57 -16.62 3.60
CA ARG A 7 -10.42 -17.52 3.71
C ARG A 7 -9.70 -17.14 4.99
N ASP A 8 -9.30 -18.15 5.76
CA ASP A 8 -8.59 -17.89 7.01
C ASP A 8 -7.19 -17.35 6.68
N PHE A 9 -6.95 -16.09 6.97
CA PHE A 9 -5.66 -15.39 6.74
C PHE A 9 -4.49 -16.21 7.32
N ALA A 10 -4.65 -16.77 8.52
CA ALA A 10 -3.60 -17.57 9.16
C ALA A 10 -3.31 -18.86 8.39
N ALA A 11 -4.33 -19.52 7.86
CA ALA A 11 -4.17 -20.72 7.04
C ALA A 11 -3.46 -20.39 5.71
N GLU A 12 -3.80 -19.26 5.06
CA GLU A 12 -3.13 -18.81 3.82
C GLU A 12 -1.66 -18.48 4.07
N VAL A 13 -1.32 -17.84 5.20
CA VAL A 13 0.07 -17.56 5.57
C VAL A 13 0.82 -18.87 5.84
N GLN A 14 0.21 -19.79 6.57
CA GLN A 14 0.83 -21.09 6.90
C GLN A 14 1.05 -21.97 5.66
N SER A 15 0.15 -21.93 4.69
CA SER A 15 0.30 -22.66 3.41
C SER A 15 1.26 -21.98 2.42
N GLY A 16 1.73 -20.76 2.70
CA GLY A 16 2.56 -19.95 1.80
C GLY A 16 1.77 -19.30 0.66
N GLU A 17 0.44 -19.28 0.76
CA GLU A 17 -0.42 -18.59 -0.21
C GLU A 17 -0.53 -17.09 0.06
N ARG A 18 -0.04 -16.62 1.22
CA ARG A 18 -0.04 -15.20 1.60
C ARG A 18 1.21 -14.83 2.39
N PHE A 19 1.71 -13.62 2.14
CA PHE A 19 2.79 -13.02 2.91
C PHE A 19 2.23 -12.26 4.13
N ALA A 20 2.84 -12.45 5.30
CA ALA A 20 2.46 -11.77 6.54
C ALA A 20 3.10 -10.36 6.60
N PHE A 21 2.48 -9.39 5.95
CA PHE A 21 2.95 -8.00 5.92
C PHE A 21 3.03 -7.37 7.31
N GLY A 22 2.11 -7.72 8.20
CA GLY A 22 2.02 -7.13 9.53
C GLY A 22 3.25 -7.38 10.40
N GLU A 23 3.97 -8.50 10.22
CA GLU A 23 5.24 -8.73 10.93
C GLU A 23 6.29 -7.69 10.53
N ASN A 24 6.36 -7.34 9.23
CA ASN A 24 7.27 -6.32 8.73
C ASN A 24 6.85 -4.92 9.21
N TRP A 25 5.55 -4.63 9.24
CA TRP A 25 5.02 -3.38 9.79
C TRP A 25 5.29 -3.22 11.29
N SER A 26 5.21 -4.30 12.08
CA SER A 26 5.59 -4.28 13.50
C SER A 26 7.04 -3.87 13.71
N ARG A 27 7.96 -4.37 12.87
CA ARG A 27 9.36 -3.96 12.87
C ARG A 27 9.54 -2.51 12.40
N PHE A 28 8.77 -2.08 11.38
CA PHE A 28 8.80 -0.70 10.91
C PHE A 28 8.40 0.30 12.00
N LEU A 29 7.44 -0.02 12.87
CA LEU A 29 7.05 0.85 13.99
C LEU A 29 8.19 1.14 14.97
N THR A 30 9.24 0.31 15.03
CA THR A 30 10.40 0.55 15.89
C THR A 30 11.34 1.64 15.35
N VAL A 31 11.25 1.92 14.05
CA VAL A 31 12.07 2.95 13.37
C VAL A 31 11.26 4.18 12.94
N LEU A 32 9.98 4.21 13.32
CA LEU A 32 9.10 5.33 13.03
C LEU A 32 9.51 6.55 13.85
N ASP A 33 9.64 7.70 13.18
CA ASP A 33 9.96 8.99 13.76
C ASP A 33 9.06 10.11 13.17
N GLU A 34 9.13 11.31 13.76
CA GLU A 34 8.34 12.47 13.32
C GLU A 34 8.64 12.89 11.88
N GLU A 35 9.87 12.67 11.40
CA GLU A 35 10.25 12.98 10.03
C GLU A 35 9.51 12.08 9.04
N ARG A 36 9.38 10.78 9.33
CA ARG A 36 8.60 9.83 8.50
C ARG A 36 7.11 10.17 8.48
N ILE A 37 6.56 10.60 9.62
CA ILE A 37 5.18 11.04 9.71
C ILE A 37 4.98 12.32 8.88
N ALA A 38 5.92 13.26 8.95
CA ALA A 38 5.88 14.47 8.13
C ALA A 38 5.93 14.16 6.62
N GLU A 39 6.79 13.24 6.19
CA GLU A 39 6.89 12.80 4.79
C GLU A 39 5.60 12.14 4.28
N ALA A 40 4.92 11.36 5.13
CA ALA A 40 3.62 10.79 4.78
C ALA A 40 2.56 11.88 4.54
N ARG A 41 2.54 12.94 5.38
CA ARG A 41 1.66 14.11 5.17
C ARG A 41 1.98 14.83 3.86
N VAL A 42 3.27 15.06 3.58
CA VAL A 42 3.70 15.68 2.32
C VAL A 42 3.23 14.85 1.13
N SER A 43 3.44 13.53 1.18
CA SER A 43 3.01 12.62 0.10
C SER A 43 1.50 12.67 -0.16
N LEU A 44 0.66 12.69 0.90
CA LEU A 44 -0.80 12.83 0.73
C LEU A 44 -1.18 14.18 0.11
N ARG A 45 -0.60 15.27 0.61
CA ARG A 45 -0.88 16.64 0.11
C ARG A 45 -0.52 16.76 -1.37
N GLU A 46 0.68 16.31 -1.75
CA GLU A 46 1.13 16.33 -3.14
C GLU A 46 0.22 15.54 -4.06
N MET A 47 -0.10 14.30 -3.69
CA MET A 47 -0.90 13.44 -4.57
C MET A 47 -2.35 13.87 -4.65
N LEU A 48 -2.95 14.29 -3.53
CA LEU A 48 -4.34 14.77 -3.49
C LEU A 48 -4.47 16.24 -3.98
N GLY A 49 -3.36 16.97 -4.16
CA GLY A 49 -3.39 18.39 -4.57
C GLY A 49 -4.11 19.28 -3.57
N ARG A 50 -3.95 19.00 -2.25
CA ARG A 50 -4.61 19.71 -1.15
C ARG A 50 -3.64 19.97 -0.01
N ASP A 51 -3.80 21.08 0.65
CA ASP A 51 -2.95 21.42 1.82
C ASP A 51 -3.39 20.72 3.10
N ASP A 52 -4.69 20.38 3.22
CA ASP A 52 -5.28 19.70 4.36
C ASP A 52 -6.43 18.78 3.93
N LEU A 53 -6.98 18.06 4.91
CA LEU A 53 -8.16 17.20 4.77
C LEU A 53 -9.29 17.65 5.71
N ALA A 54 -9.28 18.93 6.12
CA ALA A 54 -10.29 19.47 7.03
C ALA A 54 -11.71 19.28 6.48
N GLY A 55 -12.61 18.74 7.32
CA GLY A 55 -14.00 18.44 6.96
C GLY A 55 -14.19 17.24 6.04
N LEU A 56 -13.12 16.50 5.70
CA LEU A 56 -13.20 15.32 4.82
C LEU A 56 -13.14 14.03 5.62
N SER A 57 -13.84 13.02 5.11
CA SER A 57 -13.74 11.63 5.55
C SER A 57 -12.68 10.87 4.75
N PHE A 58 -11.86 10.06 5.44
CA PHE A 58 -10.76 9.30 4.88
C PHE A 58 -10.91 7.81 5.19
N LEU A 59 -10.89 6.97 4.15
CA LEU A 59 -10.88 5.52 4.26
C LEU A 59 -9.50 4.99 3.83
N ASP A 60 -8.84 4.26 4.73
CA ASP A 60 -7.55 3.59 4.48
C ASP A 60 -7.77 2.08 4.33
N VAL A 61 -7.68 1.61 3.09
CA VAL A 61 -7.91 0.20 2.71
C VAL A 61 -6.57 -0.53 2.67
N GLY A 62 -6.36 -1.44 3.62
CA GLY A 62 -5.08 -2.11 3.84
C GLY A 62 -4.10 -1.18 4.55
N SER A 63 -4.45 -0.79 5.78
CA SER A 63 -3.75 0.29 6.52
C SER A 63 -2.30 -0.04 6.90
N GLY A 64 -1.91 -1.31 6.91
CA GLY A 64 -0.56 -1.75 7.23
C GLY A 64 -0.08 -1.23 8.58
N SER A 65 0.91 -0.32 8.56
CA SER A 65 1.41 0.34 9.77
C SER A 65 0.47 1.40 10.35
N GLY A 66 -0.53 1.87 9.60
CA GLY A 66 -1.40 2.99 9.98
C GLY A 66 -0.82 4.38 9.70
N LEU A 67 0.37 4.46 9.08
CA LEU A 67 1.08 5.73 8.87
C LEU A 67 0.26 6.74 8.06
N PHE A 68 -0.42 6.30 6.99
CA PHE A 68 -1.22 7.19 6.15
C PHE A 68 -2.57 7.56 6.78
N SER A 69 -3.15 6.67 7.60
CA SER A 69 -4.29 6.99 8.47
C SER A 69 -3.93 8.08 9.47
N LEU A 70 -2.75 7.98 10.12
CA LEU A 70 -2.25 9.00 11.03
C LEU A 70 -2.00 10.32 10.29
N ALA A 71 -1.37 10.27 9.12
CA ALA A 71 -1.13 11.44 8.29
C ALA A 71 -2.45 12.15 7.91
N ALA A 72 -3.49 11.39 7.53
CA ALA A 72 -4.81 11.95 7.24
C ALA A 72 -5.45 12.59 8.48
N ALA A 73 -5.37 11.95 9.66
CA ALA A 73 -5.86 12.51 10.91
C ALA A 73 -5.14 13.82 11.27
N GLN A 74 -3.80 13.87 11.12
CA GLN A 74 -3.00 15.08 11.38
C GLN A 74 -3.21 16.19 10.34
N LEU A 75 -3.66 15.85 9.13
CA LEU A 75 -4.10 16.82 8.11
C LEU A 75 -5.54 17.30 8.37
N GLY A 76 -6.17 16.92 9.47
CA GLY A 76 -7.46 17.42 9.90
C GLY A 76 -8.66 16.67 9.34
N ALA A 77 -8.50 15.44 8.84
CA ALA A 77 -9.64 14.63 8.42
C ALA A 77 -10.65 14.50 9.56
N GLU A 78 -11.94 14.76 9.26
CA GLU A 78 -13.02 14.73 10.26
C GLU A 78 -13.29 13.31 10.76
N ARG A 79 -13.23 12.34 9.84
CA ARG A 79 -13.39 10.91 10.10
C ARG A 79 -12.30 10.13 9.38
N VAL A 80 -11.60 9.27 10.08
CA VAL A 80 -10.67 8.27 9.52
C VAL A 80 -11.22 6.89 9.83
N HIS A 81 -11.30 6.04 8.83
CA HIS A 81 -11.58 4.62 9.00
C HIS A 81 -10.45 3.82 8.35
N SER A 82 -9.87 2.90 9.08
CA SER A 82 -8.76 2.06 8.62
C SER A 82 -9.13 0.61 8.77
N PHE A 83 -8.84 -0.22 7.78
CA PHE A 83 -8.96 -1.65 7.94
C PHE A 83 -7.84 -2.41 7.23
N ASP A 84 -7.55 -3.60 7.74
CA ASP A 84 -6.58 -4.53 7.16
C ASP A 84 -7.04 -5.97 7.42
N ASP A 85 -6.70 -6.89 6.54
CA ASP A 85 -7.00 -8.32 6.71
C ASP A 85 -6.01 -9.00 7.67
N ASP A 86 -4.77 -8.51 7.70
CA ASP A 86 -3.72 -8.98 8.60
C ASP A 86 -3.91 -8.44 10.03
N PRO A 87 -4.18 -9.32 11.03
CA PRO A 87 -4.38 -8.88 12.42
C PRO A 87 -3.16 -8.16 13.00
N SER A 88 -1.94 -8.45 12.54
CA SER A 88 -0.74 -7.77 12.98
C SER A 88 -0.67 -6.34 12.44
N SER A 89 -1.09 -6.11 11.19
CA SER A 89 -1.26 -4.78 10.60
C SER A 89 -2.30 -3.96 11.35
N VAL A 90 -3.44 -4.57 11.70
CA VAL A 90 -4.46 -3.93 12.55
C VAL A 90 -3.87 -3.52 13.90
N GLY A 91 -3.10 -4.42 14.54
CA GLY A 91 -2.38 -4.15 15.78
C GLY A 91 -1.42 -2.96 15.65
N CYS A 92 -0.67 -2.86 14.55
CA CYS A 92 0.21 -1.72 14.27
C CYS A 92 -0.57 -0.41 14.14
N THR A 93 -1.67 -0.42 13.39
CA THR A 93 -2.52 0.78 13.21
C THR A 93 -3.13 1.24 14.55
N LEU A 94 -3.59 0.30 15.39
CA LEU A 94 -4.11 0.60 16.73
C LEU A 94 -3.03 1.20 17.64
N GLU A 95 -1.82 0.67 17.61
CA GLU A 95 -0.70 1.18 18.39
C GLU A 95 -0.30 2.58 17.93
N LEU A 96 -0.29 2.83 16.60
CA LEU A 96 0.00 4.15 16.07
C LEU A 96 -1.06 5.17 16.48
N LYS A 97 -2.34 4.79 16.40
CA LYS A 97 -3.45 5.58 16.90
C LYS A 97 -3.27 5.92 18.39
N ARG A 98 -2.92 4.94 19.22
CA ARG A 98 -2.70 5.13 20.66
C ARG A 98 -1.57 6.12 20.95
N ARG A 99 -0.46 6.08 20.17
CA ARG A 99 0.72 6.94 20.39
C ARG A 99 0.51 8.38 19.96
N TYR A 100 -0.18 8.60 18.84
CA TYR A 100 -0.11 9.86 18.11
C TYR A 100 -1.47 10.51 17.81
N ALA A 101 -2.60 9.80 18.00
CA ALA A 101 -3.90 10.41 17.73
C ALA A 101 -4.24 11.43 18.82
N SER A 102 -4.69 12.60 18.38
CA SER A 102 -5.17 13.65 19.30
C SER A 102 -6.49 13.24 19.95
N ALA A 103 -6.74 13.74 21.16
CA ALA A 103 -8.02 13.59 21.83
C ALA A 103 -9.13 14.16 20.93
N GLY A 104 -10.18 13.35 20.69
CA GLY A 104 -11.30 13.75 19.83
C GLY A 104 -11.19 13.36 18.35
N THR A 105 -10.03 12.82 17.89
CA THR A 105 -9.92 12.29 16.52
C THR A 105 -10.88 11.12 16.32
N ARG A 106 -11.81 11.24 15.38
CA ARG A 106 -12.70 10.14 14.97
C ARG A 106 -11.96 9.18 14.05
N TRP A 107 -11.19 8.28 14.65
CA TRP A 107 -10.44 7.27 13.92
C TRP A 107 -10.84 5.87 14.37
N GLU A 108 -11.46 5.11 13.47
CA GLU A 108 -11.84 3.72 13.68
C GLU A 108 -10.86 2.79 12.98
N VAL A 109 -10.60 1.63 13.60
CA VAL A 109 -9.71 0.60 13.06
C VAL A 109 -10.42 -0.74 13.16
N ALA A 110 -10.45 -1.48 12.07
CA ALA A 110 -11.13 -2.77 11.99
C ALA A 110 -10.27 -3.83 11.30
N ARG A 111 -10.56 -5.11 11.57
CA ARG A 111 -10.06 -6.21 10.77
C ARG A 111 -11.09 -6.56 9.71
N ALA A 112 -10.73 -6.42 8.44
CA ALA A 112 -11.59 -6.76 7.32
C ALA A 112 -10.79 -6.92 6.03
N SER A 113 -11.35 -7.60 5.04
CA SER A 113 -10.77 -7.77 3.72
C SER A 113 -11.35 -6.80 2.70
N ALA A 114 -10.52 -6.27 1.79
CA ALA A 114 -10.99 -5.51 0.64
C ALA A 114 -11.85 -6.35 -0.33
N LEU A 115 -11.79 -7.66 -0.21
CA LEU A 115 -12.65 -8.59 -0.97
C LEU A 115 -14.04 -8.76 -0.35
N ASP A 116 -14.25 -8.34 0.90
CA ASP A 116 -15.56 -8.36 1.56
C ASP A 116 -16.40 -7.17 1.08
N ALA A 117 -17.21 -7.42 0.05
CA ALA A 117 -18.04 -6.40 -0.58
C ALA A 117 -19.10 -5.83 0.39
N ASP A 118 -19.69 -6.68 1.24
CA ASP A 118 -20.74 -6.31 2.18
C ASP A 118 -20.17 -5.42 3.27
N TYR A 119 -18.99 -5.75 3.77
CA TYR A 119 -18.27 -4.90 4.72
C TYR A 119 -17.96 -3.54 4.13
N VAL A 120 -17.33 -3.48 2.95
CA VAL A 120 -16.97 -2.20 2.31
C VAL A 120 -18.22 -1.35 2.04
N GLU A 121 -19.34 -1.96 1.59
CA GLU A 121 -20.62 -1.27 1.38
C GLU A 121 -21.20 -0.72 2.69
N SER A 122 -21.08 -1.46 3.80
CA SER A 122 -21.58 -1.08 5.12
C SER A 122 -20.91 0.17 5.71
N LEU A 123 -19.67 0.48 5.28
CA LEU A 123 -18.93 1.67 5.72
C LEU A 123 -19.52 2.98 5.18
N GLY A 124 -20.36 2.91 4.14
CA GLY A 124 -20.92 4.06 3.45
C GLY A 124 -19.92 4.72 2.51
N ARG A 125 -19.98 6.06 2.39
CA ARG A 125 -19.18 6.82 1.41
C ARG A 125 -18.17 7.71 2.13
N PHE A 126 -16.99 7.90 1.45
CA PHE A 126 -15.88 8.72 1.92
C PHE A 126 -15.48 9.73 0.85
N ASP A 127 -14.97 10.86 1.29
CA ASP A 127 -14.44 11.90 0.41
C ASP A 127 -13.07 11.50 -0.17
N VAL A 128 -12.29 10.74 0.58
CA VAL A 128 -11.02 10.16 0.13
C VAL A 128 -10.98 8.67 0.48
N VAL A 129 -10.80 7.83 -0.53
CA VAL A 129 -10.52 6.40 -0.38
C VAL A 129 -9.08 6.16 -0.83
N TYR A 130 -8.27 5.67 0.08
CA TYR A 130 -6.85 5.43 -0.10
C TYR A 130 -6.54 3.94 -0.03
N SER A 131 -5.78 3.42 -1.00
CA SER A 131 -5.27 2.05 -0.99
C SER A 131 -3.95 1.98 -1.73
N TRP A 132 -2.85 2.07 -1.02
CA TRP A 132 -1.53 2.13 -1.61
C TRP A 132 -0.77 0.82 -1.40
N GLY A 133 -0.49 0.11 -2.48
CA GLY A 133 0.31 -1.11 -2.41
C GLY A 133 -0.42 -2.33 -1.81
N VAL A 134 -1.75 -2.38 -1.89
CA VAL A 134 -2.59 -3.38 -1.20
C VAL A 134 -3.38 -4.26 -2.16
N LEU A 135 -4.16 -3.66 -3.06
CA LEU A 135 -5.17 -4.38 -3.83
C LEU A 135 -4.58 -5.52 -4.68
N HIS A 136 -3.36 -5.36 -5.14
CA HIS A 136 -2.62 -6.35 -5.93
C HIS A 136 -2.01 -7.50 -5.08
N HIS A 137 -2.29 -7.50 -3.77
CA HIS A 137 -1.94 -8.57 -2.83
C HIS A 137 -3.17 -9.31 -2.29
N THR A 138 -4.35 -9.03 -2.83
CA THR A 138 -5.60 -9.65 -2.36
C THR A 138 -5.87 -11.03 -2.96
N GLY A 139 -5.27 -11.35 -4.12
CA GLY A 139 -5.53 -12.56 -4.89
C GLY A 139 -6.71 -12.45 -5.85
N ASP A 140 -7.46 -11.32 -5.79
CA ASP A 140 -8.42 -10.86 -6.80
C ASP A 140 -8.45 -9.33 -6.81
N MET A 141 -7.42 -8.75 -7.40
CA MET A 141 -7.21 -7.31 -7.45
C MET A 141 -8.39 -6.56 -8.07
N TRP A 142 -9.00 -7.13 -9.10
CA TRP A 142 -10.10 -6.45 -9.80
C TRP A 142 -11.39 -6.44 -8.99
N ALA A 143 -11.70 -7.53 -8.26
CA ALA A 143 -12.81 -7.57 -7.32
C ALA A 143 -12.58 -6.60 -6.15
N ALA A 144 -11.37 -6.59 -5.57
CA ALA A 144 -11.01 -5.64 -4.51
C ALA A 144 -11.13 -4.19 -5.01
N LEU A 145 -10.63 -3.87 -6.22
CA LEU A 145 -10.77 -2.54 -6.81
C LEU A 145 -12.23 -2.17 -7.05
N ALA A 146 -13.06 -3.11 -7.53
CA ALA A 146 -14.49 -2.89 -7.68
C ALA A 146 -15.17 -2.55 -6.34
N ASN A 147 -14.84 -3.28 -5.27
CA ASN A 147 -15.40 -3.05 -3.95
C ASN A 147 -15.03 -1.67 -3.41
N VAL A 148 -13.74 -1.29 -3.46
CA VAL A 148 -13.31 0.00 -2.91
C VAL A 148 -13.87 1.19 -3.69
N THR A 149 -14.19 1.04 -5.00
CA THR A 149 -14.87 2.10 -5.76
C THR A 149 -16.25 2.43 -5.20
N ARG A 150 -16.93 1.48 -4.56
CA ARG A 150 -18.25 1.68 -3.95
C ARG A 150 -18.16 2.62 -2.74
N ALA A 151 -17.06 2.62 -2.01
CA ALA A 151 -16.86 3.48 -0.85
C ALA A 151 -16.54 4.95 -1.21
N VAL A 152 -16.27 5.27 -2.48
CA VAL A 152 -15.99 6.66 -2.88
C VAL A 152 -17.29 7.46 -3.02
N GLY A 153 -17.39 8.60 -2.36
CA GLY A 153 -18.52 9.52 -2.48
C GLY A 153 -18.58 10.24 -3.83
N ALA A 154 -19.70 10.89 -4.15
CA ALA A 154 -19.81 11.76 -5.31
C ALA A 154 -18.85 12.96 -5.17
N GLY A 155 -18.02 13.22 -6.18
CA GLY A 155 -16.93 14.20 -6.09
C GLY A 155 -15.75 13.77 -5.23
N GLY A 156 -15.83 12.58 -4.60
CA GLY A 156 -14.76 12.02 -3.79
C GLY A 156 -13.59 11.49 -4.62
N ARG A 157 -12.46 11.29 -3.98
CA ARG A 157 -11.20 10.84 -4.60
C ARG A 157 -10.87 9.40 -4.25
N LEU A 158 -10.40 8.66 -5.24
CA LEU A 158 -9.80 7.34 -5.11
C LEU A 158 -8.29 7.47 -5.37
N PHE A 159 -7.47 7.28 -4.34
CA PHE A 159 -6.02 7.24 -4.49
C PHE A 159 -5.53 5.80 -4.34
N ILE A 160 -5.07 5.20 -5.41
CA ILE A 160 -4.56 3.82 -5.45
C ILE A 160 -3.12 3.76 -5.97
N ALA A 161 -2.39 2.73 -5.53
CA ALA A 161 -1.10 2.38 -6.11
C ALA A 161 -1.07 0.87 -6.41
N ILE A 162 -0.82 0.54 -7.67
CA ILE A 162 -0.86 -0.83 -8.21
C ILE A 162 0.48 -1.15 -8.87
N TYR A 163 0.98 -2.38 -8.68
CA TYR A 163 2.20 -2.84 -9.33
C TYR A 163 2.09 -2.78 -10.84
N ASN A 164 3.14 -2.21 -11.45
CA ASN A 164 3.28 -2.11 -12.89
C ASN A 164 3.51 -3.48 -13.53
N ASP A 165 2.74 -3.82 -14.55
CA ASP A 165 3.01 -5.03 -15.34
C ASP A 165 4.24 -4.83 -16.22
N GLN A 166 5.17 -5.77 -16.16
CA GLN A 166 6.40 -5.84 -16.94
C GLN A 166 6.45 -7.09 -17.83
N GLY A 167 5.29 -7.67 -18.15
CA GLY A 167 5.18 -8.88 -18.96
C GLY A 167 5.90 -10.07 -18.33
N ALA A 168 6.84 -10.68 -19.07
CA ALA A 168 7.58 -11.86 -18.60
C ALA A 168 8.31 -11.63 -17.25
N ARG A 169 8.79 -10.41 -16.98
CA ARG A 169 9.44 -10.09 -15.70
C ARG A 169 8.47 -10.18 -14.53
N SER A 170 7.20 -9.79 -14.71
CA SER A 170 6.17 -9.95 -13.70
C SER A 170 5.92 -11.42 -13.35
N SER A 171 5.97 -12.32 -14.33
CA SER A 171 5.86 -13.77 -14.11
C SER A 171 7.05 -14.33 -13.31
N ILE A 172 8.27 -13.86 -13.60
CA ILE A 172 9.48 -14.24 -12.83
C ILE A 172 9.34 -13.76 -11.37
N TRP A 173 8.91 -12.52 -11.15
CA TRP A 173 8.70 -11.99 -9.81
C TRP A 173 7.62 -12.76 -9.05
N ARG A 174 6.52 -13.14 -9.71
CA ARG A 174 5.49 -13.99 -9.11
C ARG A 174 6.07 -15.32 -8.63
N ALA A 175 6.92 -15.95 -9.44
CA ALA A 175 7.58 -17.21 -9.06
C ALA A 175 8.52 -17.03 -7.85
N ILE A 176 9.34 -15.96 -7.82
CA ILE A 176 10.24 -15.63 -6.70
C ILE A 176 9.44 -15.42 -5.42
N LYS A 177 8.37 -14.60 -5.47
CA LYS A 177 7.51 -14.30 -4.32
C LYS A 177 6.83 -15.56 -3.78
N ARG A 178 6.31 -16.42 -4.67
CA ARG A 178 5.74 -17.71 -4.28
C ARG A 178 6.78 -18.60 -3.62
N LEU A 179 7.97 -18.71 -4.20
CA LEU A 179 9.08 -19.48 -3.61
C LEU A 179 9.42 -18.97 -2.21
N TYR A 180 9.54 -17.66 -2.01
CA TYR A 180 9.82 -17.07 -0.69
C TYR A 180 8.82 -17.55 0.37
N ASN A 181 7.53 -17.56 0.05
CA ASN A 181 6.48 -17.92 1.01
C ASN A 181 6.41 -19.44 1.30
N THR A 182 6.90 -20.28 0.38
CA THR A 182 6.97 -21.74 0.58
C THR A 182 8.23 -22.18 1.30
N LEU A 183 9.25 -21.29 1.41
CA LEU A 183 10.50 -21.61 2.10
C LEU A 183 10.35 -21.57 3.62
N PRO A 184 11.08 -22.45 4.35
CA PRO A 184 11.22 -22.33 5.80
C PRO A 184 11.93 -21.01 6.15
N GLU A 185 11.59 -20.48 7.33
CA GLU A 185 12.04 -19.16 7.77
C GLU A 185 13.56 -18.91 7.64
N PRO A 186 14.45 -19.86 8.02
CA PRO A 186 15.89 -19.66 7.87
C PRO A 186 16.38 -19.48 6.42
N ALA A 187 15.64 -19.99 5.43
CA ALA A 187 15.98 -19.90 4.00
C ALA A 187 15.47 -18.60 3.33
N ARG A 188 14.58 -17.87 3.97
CA ARG A 188 13.98 -16.65 3.41
C ARG A 188 15.00 -15.53 3.26
N LEU A 189 15.79 -15.26 4.31
CA LEU A 189 16.82 -14.22 4.24
C LEU A 189 17.90 -14.51 3.18
N PRO A 190 18.49 -15.71 3.07
CA PRO A 190 19.35 -16.08 1.96
C PRO A 190 18.74 -15.82 0.58
N LEU A 191 17.44 -16.13 0.37
CA LEU A 191 16.77 -15.84 -0.90
C LEU A 191 16.68 -14.33 -1.15
N VAL A 192 16.29 -13.52 -0.16
CA VAL A 192 16.24 -12.05 -0.29
C VAL A 192 17.59 -11.52 -0.71
N LEU A 193 18.67 -11.96 -0.05
CA LEU A 193 20.02 -11.53 -0.38
C LEU A 193 20.42 -11.98 -1.80
N ALA A 194 20.18 -13.23 -2.18
CA ALA A 194 20.51 -13.75 -3.51
C ALA A 194 19.80 -12.98 -4.63
N VAL A 195 18.53 -12.59 -4.42
CA VAL A 195 17.72 -11.86 -5.40
C VAL A 195 18.09 -10.38 -5.45
N MET A 196 18.34 -9.75 -4.30
CA MET A 196 18.48 -8.30 -4.22
C MET A 196 19.94 -7.82 -4.29
N MET A 197 20.91 -8.60 -3.79
CA MET A 197 22.31 -8.19 -3.79
C MET A 197 22.91 -7.92 -5.20
N PRO A 198 22.62 -8.69 -6.26
CA PRO A 198 23.08 -8.37 -7.61
C PRO A 198 22.60 -7.00 -8.09
N ARG A 199 21.34 -6.65 -7.78
CA ARG A 199 20.75 -5.35 -8.13
C ARG A 199 21.39 -4.21 -7.33
N GLU A 200 21.60 -4.41 -6.03
CA GLU A 200 22.24 -3.44 -5.15
C GLU A 200 23.70 -3.21 -5.57
N ALA A 201 24.44 -4.28 -5.87
CA ALA A 201 25.80 -4.21 -6.38
C ALA A 201 25.90 -3.45 -7.72
N LEU A 202 24.96 -3.71 -8.64
CA LEU A 202 24.88 -2.98 -9.90
C LEU A 202 24.56 -1.49 -9.68
N THR A 203 23.69 -1.17 -8.73
CA THR A 203 23.35 0.21 -8.39
C THR A 203 24.53 0.94 -7.78
N ALA A 204 25.26 0.28 -6.87
CA ALA A 204 26.50 0.80 -6.29
C ALA A 204 27.58 1.02 -7.37
N ALA A 205 27.80 0.04 -8.24
CA ALA A 205 28.75 0.13 -9.34
C ALA A 205 28.42 1.30 -10.29
N LYS A 206 27.14 1.46 -10.65
CA LYS A 206 26.69 2.61 -11.48
C LYS A 206 26.96 3.95 -10.82
N SER A 207 26.83 4.07 -9.48
CA SER A 207 27.11 5.32 -8.77
C SER A 207 28.63 5.62 -8.76
N VAL A 208 29.47 4.59 -8.65
CA VAL A 208 30.94 4.73 -8.76
C VAL A 208 31.34 5.18 -10.17
N VAL A 209 30.84 4.52 -11.22
CA VAL A 209 31.14 4.86 -12.62
C VAL A 209 30.70 6.30 -12.96
N ARG A 210 29.63 6.79 -12.34
CA ARG A 210 29.15 8.19 -12.49
C ARG A 210 29.97 9.19 -11.67
N GLY A 211 31.01 8.79 -10.96
CA GLY A 211 31.80 9.65 -10.09
C GLY A 211 31.07 10.10 -8.82
N ARG A 212 29.98 9.41 -8.44
CA ARG A 212 29.12 9.77 -7.30
C ARG A 212 28.89 8.59 -6.34
N PRO A 213 29.97 7.97 -5.77
CA PRO A 213 29.84 6.77 -4.94
C PRO A 213 28.97 7.00 -3.70
N LEU A 214 28.96 8.23 -3.16
CA LEU A 214 28.14 8.58 -2.00
C LEU A 214 26.64 8.60 -2.29
N ASP A 215 26.21 8.68 -3.54
CA ASP A 215 24.79 8.69 -3.88
C ASP A 215 24.12 7.34 -3.56
N TYR A 216 24.88 6.24 -3.65
CA TYR A 216 24.38 4.94 -3.20
C TYR A 216 24.15 4.91 -1.68
N VAL A 217 25.11 5.41 -0.90
CA VAL A 217 25.00 5.50 0.57
C VAL A 217 23.84 6.43 0.96
N ARG A 218 23.77 7.60 0.33
CA ARG A 218 22.66 8.55 0.54
C ARG A 218 21.32 7.95 0.21
N GLY A 219 21.21 7.09 -0.83
CA GLY A 219 20.02 6.34 -1.16
C GLY A 219 19.53 5.39 -0.06
N TRP A 220 20.43 4.97 0.85
CA TRP A 220 20.06 4.20 2.04
C TRP A 220 19.70 5.11 3.23
N THR A 221 20.51 6.13 3.50
CA THR A 221 20.34 7.01 4.68
C THR A 221 19.14 7.94 4.53
N ASN A 222 18.86 8.40 3.31
CA ASN A 222 17.78 9.36 3.03
C ASN A 222 16.51 8.68 2.49
N TYR A 223 16.41 7.33 2.55
CA TYR A 223 15.25 6.61 2.03
C TYR A 223 13.94 6.98 2.73
N LYS A 224 14.01 7.41 3.98
CA LYS A 224 12.85 7.92 4.75
C LYS A 224 12.12 9.07 4.06
N GLY A 225 12.81 9.89 3.24
CA GLY A 225 12.16 10.88 2.35
C GLY A 225 11.27 10.25 1.26
N THR A 226 11.28 8.93 1.10
CA THR A 226 10.36 8.20 0.24
C THR A 226 9.13 7.80 1.06
N ARG A 227 8.18 8.69 1.20
CA ARG A 227 6.91 8.48 1.93
C ARG A 227 7.08 7.99 3.38
N GLY A 228 8.20 8.29 4.04
CA GLY A 228 8.50 7.84 5.39
C GLY A 228 8.90 6.36 5.53
N MET A 229 9.13 5.65 4.42
CA MET A 229 9.38 4.19 4.42
C MET A 229 10.82 3.82 4.81
N SER A 230 11.06 2.52 5.06
CA SER A 230 12.38 1.94 5.33
C SER A 230 12.81 1.07 4.15
N ARG A 231 14.00 1.33 3.60
CA ARG A 231 14.52 0.59 2.43
C ARG A 231 14.63 -0.92 2.68
N TRP A 232 15.06 -1.33 3.86
CA TRP A 232 15.18 -2.75 4.18
C TRP A 232 13.80 -3.44 4.22
N HIS A 233 12.83 -2.83 4.86
CA HIS A 233 11.48 -3.37 4.94
C HIS A 233 10.83 -3.44 3.55
N ASP A 234 11.02 -2.40 2.73
CA ASP A 234 10.55 -2.41 1.34
C ASP A 234 11.20 -3.52 0.50
N LEU A 235 12.50 -3.85 0.73
CA LEU A 235 13.16 -4.96 0.03
C LEU A 235 12.56 -6.32 0.41
N VAL A 236 12.26 -6.53 1.70
CA VAL A 236 11.63 -7.77 2.19
C VAL A 236 10.22 -7.90 1.64
N ASP A 237 9.42 -6.85 1.71
CA ASP A 237 8.06 -6.80 1.15
C ASP A 237 8.08 -7.03 -0.36
N TRP A 238 9.08 -6.47 -1.05
CA TRP A 238 9.23 -6.67 -2.48
C TRP A 238 9.48 -8.13 -2.85
N VAL A 239 10.29 -8.86 -2.10
CA VAL A 239 10.58 -10.28 -2.38
C VAL A 239 9.48 -11.20 -1.85
N GLY A 240 8.88 -10.85 -0.70
CA GLY A 240 7.88 -11.70 -0.02
C GLY A 240 6.44 -11.47 -0.44
N GLY A 241 6.09 -10.25 -0.85
CA GLY A 241 4.71 -9.83 -1.06
C GLY A 241 3.92 -10.68 -2.06
N TYR A 242 3.16 -11.65 -1.55
CA TYR A 242 2.31 -12.57 -2.28
C TYR A 242 0.93 -12.65 -1.60
N PRO A 243 -0.20 -12.78 -2.32
CA PRO A 243 -0.36 -12.85 -3.79
C PRO A 243 0.28 -11.68 -4.53
N PHE A 244 0.58 -11.85 -5.81
CA PHE A 244 1.21 -10.82 -6.63
C PHE A 244 0.48 -10.67 -7.96
N GLU A 245 -0.22 -9.57 -8.08
CA GLU A 245 -0.95 -9.16 -9.27
C GLU A 245 -0.39 -7.85 -9.80
N VAL A 246 -0.61 -7.59 -11.04
CA VAL A 246 -0.05 -6.42 -11.74
C VAL A 246 -1.06 -5.90 -12.75
N ALA A 247 -0.95 -4.62 -13.09
CA ALA A 247 -1.73 -4.03 -14.18
C ALA A 247 -0.91 -2.99 -14.93
N GLN A 248 -1.20 -2.84 -16.21
CA GLN A 248 -0.75 -1.69 -16.98
C GLN A 248 -1.63 -0.48 -16.68
N PRO A 249 -1.12 0.75 -16.79
CA PRO A 249 -1.90 1.96 -16.51
C PRO A 249 -3.22 2.05 -17.27
N GLU A 250 -3.21 1.67 -18.55
CA GLU A 250 -4.39 1.67 -19.40
C GLU A 250 -5.48 0.72 -18.91
N GLN A 251 -5.13 -0.45 -18.35
CA GLN A 251 -6.10 -1.39 -17.80
C GLN A 251 -6.84 -0.79 -16.58
N ILE A 252 -6.13 -0.05 -15.74
CA ILE A 252 -6.72 0.66 -14.59
C ILE A 252 -7.67 1.76 -15.08
N LEU A 253 -7.28 2.52 -16.11
CA LEU A 253 -8.11 3.56 -16.72
C LEU A 253 -9.38 2.97 -17.34
N ASP A 254 -9.24 1.89 -18.12
CA ASP A 254 -10.36 1.23 -18.79
C ASP A 254 -11.33 0.58 -17.80
N PHE A 255 -10.82 0.13 -16.64
CA PHE A 255 -11.65 -0.40 -15.57
C PHE A 255 -12.44 0.69 -14.83
N LEU A 256 -11.83 1.84 -14.56
CA LEU A 256 -12.42 2.88 -13.72
C LEU A 256 -13.29 3.88 -14.49
N ARG A 257 -12.96 4.20 -15.75
CA ARG A 257 -13.73 5.15 -16.57
C ARG A 257 -15.22 4.80 -16.72
N PRO A 258 -15.61 3.55 -17.09
CA PRO A 258 -17.02 3.19 -17.20
C PRO A 258 -17.76 3.18 -15.84
N ARG A 259 -17.03 3.20 -14.73
CA ARG A 259 -17.54 3.29 -13.36
C ARG A 259 -17.70 4.73 -12.86
N GLY A 260 -17.52 5.72 -13.75
CA GLY A 260 -17.73 7.13 -13.45
C GLY A 260 -16.52 7.81 -12.79
N PHE A 261 -15.32 7.27 -12.98
CA PHE A 261 -14.08 7.86 -12.46
C PHE A 261 -13.31 8.58 -13.54
N GLU A 262 -12.81 9.76 -13.22
CA GLU A 262 -11.90 10.56 -14.05
C GLU A 262 -10.51 10.62 -13.43
N LEU A 263 -9.48 10.40 -14.26
CA LEU A 263 -8.09 10.53 -13.81
C LEU A 263 -7.75 11.99 -13.52
N GLU A 264 -7.37 12.29 -12.28
CA GLU A 264 -6.93 13.62 -11.85
C GLU A 264 -5.40 13.73 -11.86
N ARG A 265 -4.73 12.68 -11.38
CA ARG A 265 -3.27 12.63 -11.31
C ARG A 265 -2.74 11.20 -11.47
N MET A 266 -1.58 11.09 -12.12
CA MET A 266 -0.87 9.82 -12.24
C MET A 266 0.64 10.04 -12.04
N LYS A 267 1.29 9.14 -11.29
CA LYS A 267 2.73 9.06 -11.15
C LYS A 267 3.17 7.63 -11.44
N THR A 268 3.86 7.43 -12.56
CA THR A 268 4.32 6.09 -12.96
C THR A 268 5.70 5.79 -12.40
N CYS A 269 6.02 4.50 -12.29
CA CYS A 269 7.37 4.04 -11.96
C CYS A 269 8.32 4.00 -13.18
N GLY A 270 7.96 4.64 -14.30
CA GLY A 270 8.79 4.76 -15.49
C GLY A 270 9.01 3.43 -16.23
N GLY A 271 8.04 2.51 -16.20
CA GLY A 271 8.15 1.17 -16.80
C GLY A 271 9.05 0.20 -16.03
N GLY A 272 9.60 0.64 -14.89
CA GLY A 272 10.44 -0.17 -14.01
C GLY A 272 9.64 -1.00 -12.98
N LEU A 273 10.37 -1.59 -12.04
CA LEU A 273 9.78 -2.23 -10.86
C LEU A 273 9.18 -1.17 -9.93
N GLY A 274 7.96 -1.37 -9.50
CA GLY A 274 7.28 -0.46 -8.57
C GLY A 274 5.79 -0.33 -8.84
N CYS A 275 5.14 0.56 -8.10
CA CYS A 275 3.72 0.86 -8.29
C CYS A 275 3.54 2.10 -9.18
N ASN A 276 2.57 2.02 -10.06
CA ASN A 276 1.96 3.20 -10.65
C ASN A 276 0.92 3.74 -9.66
N GLN A 277 0.94 5.03 -9.43
CA GLN A 277 0.04 5.72 -8.50
C GLN A 277 -0.98 6.52 -9.30
N PHE A 278 -2.25 6.46 -8.86
CA PHE A 278 -3.35 7.13 -9.54
C PHE A 278 -4.23 7.81 -8.51
N VAL A 279 -4.66 9.03 -8.84
CA VAL A 279 -5.77 9.71 -8.16
C VAL A 279 -6.87 9.92 -9.16
N PHE A 280 -8.03 9.38 -8.85
CA PHE A 280 -9.26 9.56 -9.63
C PHE A 280 -10.28 10.33 -8.84
N THR A 281 -11.08 11.13 -9.51
CA THR A 281 -12.27 11.77 -8.94
C THR A 281 -13.51 11.03 -9.44
N ARG A 282 -14.44 10.71 -8.54
CA ARG A 282 -15.74 10.15 -8.90
C ARG A 282 -16.67 11.26 -9.38
N ARG A 283 -17.18 11.16 -10.61
CA ARG A 283 -18.17 12.11 -11.13
C ARG A 283 -19.41 12.13 -10.25
N PRO A 284 -20.02 13.28 -9.99
CA PRO A 284 -21.36 13.34 -9.45
C PRO A 284 -22.33 12.58 -10.38
N PRO A 285 -23.37 11.95 -9.85
CA PRO A 285 -24.44 11.44 -10.71
C PRO A 285 -25.03 12.59 -11.51
N ALA A 286 -25.30 12.32 -12.79
CA ALA A 286 -25.88 13.30 -13.71
C ALA A 286 -27.30 13.69 -13.28
#